data_870e4b823d8894e899694a5178a12e1d
#
_entry.id   870e4b823d8894e899694a5178a12e1d
#
_cell.length_a   1.000
_cell.length_b   1.000
_cell.length_c   1.000
_cell.angle_alpha   90.00
_cell.angle_beta   90.00
_cell.angle_gamma   90.00
#
_symmetry.space_group_name_H-M   'P 1'
#
loop_
_entity.id
_entity.type
_entity.pdbx_description
1 polymer ?
#
loop_
_entity_poly.entity_id
_entity_poly.type
_entity_poly.pdbx_seq_one_letter_code
_entity_poly.pdbx_strand_id
1 'polypeptide(L)'
;QSSRFYGDFSLIPMYEPSNQQEAYDMVYNGFAFSEKIGEPVLMRMVTRLAHSRSGVEQKPQQPQNQMSFSEDPRQFILLPGNARKRYKVLLERQAEFIEASENSSYNKYTDGPNKKLGIIACGIGYNYLMENYPDGCEYPVLKIGQYPLPKKQLLQLVETCDEILVLEDGQPFVEKQLKGYLGIGVKVKGRLDGTLSQDGELNPDKVARAVGKENKSEFGIPSLIEMRPPALCEGCGHRDMYTTLTQVLKEEYPTHKVFSDIGCYTLGANAPFNAINSCVDMGASITMAKGASDGGPHP
;
A
#
# COMPACT_ATOMS: atom_id res chain seq x y z
N GLN A 1 -8.04 -17.37 5.78
CA GLN A 1 -7.28 -16.14 6.08
C GLN A 1 -7.70 -15.05 5.10
N SER A 2 -7.83 -13.81 5.58
CA SER A 2 -8.26 -12.69 4.73
C SER A 2 -7.06 -11.80 4.37
N SER A 3 -6.74 -11.70 3.08
CA SER A 3 -5.67 -10.83 2.59
C SER A 3 -6.01 -9.32 2.67
N ARG A 4 -7.25 -8.94 3.05
CA ARG A 4 -7.60 -7.54 3.35
C ARG A 4 -6.70 -6.93 4.42
N PHE A 5 -6.31 -7.74 5.43
CA PHE A 5 -5.38 -7.31 6.47
C PHE A 5 -3.98 -6.96 5.93
N TYR A 6 -3.54 -7.58 4.84
CA TYR A 6 -2.26 -7.21 4.22
C TYR A 6 -2.32 -5.85 3.52
N GLY A 7 -3.41 -5.54 2.83
CA GLY A 7 -3.61 -4.23 2.21
C GLY A 7 -3.65 -3.11 3.25
N ASP A 8 -4.40 -3.33 4.34
CA ASP A 8 -4.48 -2.40 5.47
C ASP A 8 -3.12 -2.24 6.17
N PHE A 9 -2.46 -3.34 6.50
CA PHE A 9 -1.14 -3.32 7.12
C PHE A 9 -0.08 -2.62 6.25
N SER A 10 -0.13 -2.84 4.93
CA SER A 10 0.82 -2.23 3.98
C SER A 10 0.44 -0.79 3.62
N LEU A 11 -0.73 -0.31 4.01
CA LEU A 11 -1.25 1.02 3.68
C LEU A 11 -1.37 1.28 2.17
N ILE A 12 -1.58 0.23 1.37
CA ILE A 12 -1.70 0.31 -0.08
C ILE A 12 -3.14 0.09 -0.55
N PRO A 13 -3.53 0.64 -1.70
CA PRO A 13 -4.84 0.37 -2.28
C PRO A 13 -5.03 -1.11 -2.60
N MET A 14 -6.27 -1.57 -2.48
CA MET A 14 -6.62 -2.95 -2.77
C MET A 14 -7.91 -3.03 -3.57
N TYR A 15 -7.96 -3.99 -4.50
CA TYR A 15 -9.15 -4.38 -5.25
C TYR A 15 -9.69 -5.73 -4.77
N GLU A 16 -11.01 -5.83 -4.76
CA GLU A 16 -11.75 -7.04 -4.40
C GLU A 16 -12.97 -7.21 -5.32
N PRO A 17 -12.84 -7.98 -6.41
CA PRO A 17 -13.91 -8.13 -7.39
C PRO A 17 -15.08 -8.97 -6.83
N SER A 18 -16.30 -8.63 -7.26
CA SER A 18 -17.51 -9.39 -6.95
C SER A 18 -17.82 -10.48 -7.98
N ASN A 19 -17.34 -10.34 -9.20
CA ASN A 19 -17.57 -11.26 -10.31
C ASN A 19 -16.39 -11.29 -11.29
N GLN A 20 -16.47 -12.11 -12.32
CA GLN A 20 -15.39 -12.33 -13.29
C GLN A 20 -15.12 -11.08 -14.16
N GLN A 21 -16.15 -10.33 -14.52
CA GLN A 21 -15.99 -9.09 -15.28
C GLN A 21 -15.21 -8.06 -14.47
N GLU A 22 -15.57 -7.88 -13.20
CA GLU A 22 -14.80 -6.99 -12.32
C GLU A 22 -13.37 -7.48 -12.10
N ALA A 23 -13.15 -8.78 -11.98
CA ALA A 23 -11.80 -9.34 -11.87
C ALA A 23 -10.93 -8.96 -13.08
N TYR A 24 -11.50 -9.07 -14.30
CA TYR A 24 -10.84 -8.64 -15.52
C TYR A 24 -10.60 -7.12 -15.54
N ASP A 25 -11.64 -6.34 -15.24
CA ASP A 25 -11.58 -4.88 -15.29
C ASP A 25 -10.61 -4.30 -14.26
N MET A 26 -10.55 -4.87 -13.07
CA MET A 26 -9.63 -4.46 -12.01
C MET A 26 -8.18 -4.74 -12.36
N VAL A 27 -7.88 -5.88 -13.00
CA VAL A 27 -6.52 -6.14 -13.52
C VAL A 27 -6.19 -5.17 -14.64
N TYR A 28 -7.11 -4.99 -15.59
CA TYR A 28 -6.91 -4.08 -16.73
C TYR A 28 -6.62 -2.65 -16.29
N ASN A 29 -7.34 -2.13 -15.29
CA ASN A 29 -7.19 -0.77 -14.79
C ASN A 29 -6.11 -0.67 -13.69
N GLY A 30 -5.77 -1.76 -13.02
CA GLY A 30 -4.91 -1.78 -11.84
C GLY A 30 -3.48 -1.33 -12.13
N PHE A 31 -2.93 -1.70 -13.27
CA PHE A 31 -1.59 -1.25 -13.68
C PHE A 31 -1.55 0.27 -13.89
N ALA A 32 -2.50 0.82 -14.64
CA ALA A 32 -2.57 2.26 -14.85
C ALA A 32 -2.80 3.03 -13.54
N PHE A 33 -3.61 2.47 -12.63
CA PHE A 33 -3.83 3.05 -11.31
C PHE A 33 -2.56 3.02 -10.46
N SER A 34 -1.86 1.87 -10.41
CA SER A 34 -0.59 1.72 -9.70
C SER A 34 0.47 2.71 -10.20
N GLU A 35 0.61 2.89 -11.52
CA GLU A 35 1.52 3.87 -12.09
C GLU A 35 1.14 5.31 -11.73
N LYS A 36 -0.16 5.63 -11.80
CA LYS A 36 -0.65 6.97 -11.44
C LYS A 36 -0.34 7.33 -10.00
N ILE A 37 -0.55 6.39 -9.06
CA ILE A 37 -0.30 6.64 -7.63
C ILE A 37 1.15 6.39 -7.22
N GLY A 38 1.98 5.74 -8.06
CA GLY A 38 3.36 5.38 -7.77
C GLY A 38 3.52 4.41 -6.60
N GLU A 39 2.51 3.57 -6.33
CA GLU A 39 2.50 2.55 -5.29
C GLU A 39 1.85 1.25 -5.83
N PRO A 40 2.20 0.08 -5.30
CA PRO A 40 1.56 -1.17 -5.70
C PRO A 40 0.08 -1.19 -5.34
N VAL A 41 -0.70 -1.95 -6.10
CA VAL A 41 -2.11 -2.23 -5.83
C VAL A 41 -2.27 -3.71 -5.55
N LEU A 42 -2.82 -4.06 -4.39
CA LEU A 42 -3.11 -5.44 -4.04
C LEU A 42 -4.44 -5.87 -4.68
N MET A 43 -4.46 -7.00 -5.38
CA MET A 43 -5.71 -7.62 -5.84
C MET A 43 -6.06 -8.83 -5.00
N ARG A 44 -7.18 -8.78 -4.30
CA ARG A 44 -7.71 -9.88 -3.52
C ARG A 44 -8.69 -10.71 -4.33
N MET A 45 -8.35 -11.96 -4.57
CA MET A 45 -9.24 -12.92 -5.25
C MET A 45 -9.66 -14.02 -4.27
N VAL A 46 -10.96 -14.31 -4.19
CA VAL A 46 -11.45 -15.45 -3.41
C VAL A 46 -11.41 -16.73 -4.25
N THR A 47 -11.21 -17.87 -3.59
CA THR A 47 -11.07 -19.18 -4.25
C THR A 47 -12.24 -19.49 -5.17
N ARG A 48 -13.49 -19.23 -4.73
CA ARG A 48 -14.66 -19.49 -5.55
C ARG A 48 -14.65 -18.69 -6.86
N LEU A 49 -14.28 -17.42 -6.81
CA LEU A 49 -14.19 -16.59 -8.01
C LEU A 49 -13.05 -17.06 -8.93
N ALA A 50 -11.90 -17.43 -8.35
CA ALA A 50 -10.74 -17.93 -9.09
C ALA A 50 -11.02 -19.27 -9.82
N HIS A 51 -11.91 -20.10 -9.27
CA HIS A 51 -12.28 -21.40 -9.85
C HIS A 51 -13.53 -21.35 -10.72
N SER A 52 -14.27 -20.24 -10.73
CA SER A 52 -15.47 -20.08 -11.55
C SER A 52 -15.12 -19.61 -12.98
N ARG A 53 -16.06 -19.79 -13.90
CA ARG A 53 -15.92 -19.37 -15.29
C ARG A 53 -17.17 -18.61 -15.72
N SER A 54 -16.97 -17.52 -16.43
CA SER A 54 -18.04 -16.74 -17.07
C SER A 54 -17.50 -16.05 -18.33
N GLY A 55 -18.36 -15.67 -19.24
CA GLY A 55 -18.01 -14.76 -20.30
C GLY A 55 -17.65 -13.39 -19.74
N VAL A 56 -16.62 -12.77 -20.30
CA VAL A 56 -16.21 -11.40 -19.99
C VAL A 56 -16.11 -10.60 -21.27
N GLU A 57 -16.54 -9.36 -21.21
CA GLU A 57 -16.35 -8.39 -22.28
C GLU A 57 -14.89 -7.94 -22.28
N GLN A 58 -14.20 -8.22 -23.38
CA GLN A 58 -12.79 -7.85 -23.52
C GLN A 58 -12.65 -6.38 -23.92
N LYS A 59 -11.71 -5.71 -23.32
CA LYS A 59 -11.31 -4.35 -23.67
C LYS A 59 -10.19 -4.35 -24.70
N PRO A 60 -10.05 -3.28 -25.49
CA PRO A 60 -8.91 -3.11 -26.40
C PRO A 60 -7.59 -3.21 -25.63
N GLN A 61 -6.57 -3.75 -26.30
CA GLN A 61 -5.24 -3.80 -25.71
C GLN A 61 -4.75 -2.38 -25.36
N GLN A 62 -4.25 -2.21 -24.13
CA GLN A 62 -3.61 -0.95 -23.75
C GLN A 62 -2.28 -0.78 -24.48
N PRO A 63 -1.93 0.45 -24.87
CA PRO A 63 -0.61 0.72 -25.43
C PRO A 63 0.46 0.35 -24.39
N GLN A 64 1.56 -0.18 -24.86
CA GLN A 64 2.69 -0.47 -23.99
C GLN A 64 3.27 0.83 -23.44
N ASN A 65 3.42 0.91 -22.12
CA ASN A 65 4.08 2.03 -21.49
C ASN A 65 5.59 2.02 -21.78
N GLN A 66 6.18 3.19 -21.86
CA GLN A 66 7.61 3.31 -21.92
C GLN A 66 8.18 3.01 -20.53
N MET A 67 8.89 1.89 -20.41
CA MET A 67 9.53 1.53 -19.16
C MET A 67 10.70 2.47 -18.88
N SER A 68 10.75 2.99 -17.65
CA SER A 68 11.86 3.79 -17.15
C SER A 68 12.17 3.42 -15.72
N PHE A 69 13.44 3.35 -15.38
CA PHE A 69 13.86 3.31 -13.99
C PHE A 69 13.82 4.71 -13.39
N SER A 70 13.51 4.81 -12.10
CA SER A 70 13.64 6.08 -11.39
C SER A 70 15.05 6.65 -11.52
N GLU A 71 15.15 7.94 -11.75
CA GLU A 71 16.43 8.66 -11.76
C GLU A 71 17.06 8.70 -10.35
N ASP A 72 16.23 8.66 -9.29
CA ASP A 72 16.70 8.56 -7.90
C ASP A 72 16.70 7.10 -7.41
N PRO A 73 17.85 6.43 -7.38
CA PRO A 73 17.94 5.04 -6.93
C PRO A 73 17.51 4.85 -5.46
N ARG A 74 17.57 5.91 -4.64
CA ARG A 74 17.11 5.86 -3.23
C ARG A 74 15.63 5.53 -3.09
N GLN A 75 14.86 5.67 -4.16
CA GLN A 75 13.45 5.26 -4.18
C GLN A 75 13.28 3.76 -3.93
N PHE A 76 14.21 2.94 -4.43
CA PHE A 76 14.12 1.47 -4.40
C PHE A 76 15.19 0.81 -3.53
N ILE A 77 15.96 1.59 -2.77
CA ILE A 77 16.98 1.09 -1.87
C ILE A 77 16.51 1.21 -0.43
N LEU A 78 16.24 0.07 0.20
CA LEU A 78 15.67 -0.02 1.55
C LEU A 78 16.74 0.16 2.64
N LEU A 79 17.35 1.35 2.68
CA LEU A 79 18.13 1.80 3.84
C LEU A 79 17.20 2.47 4.87
N PRO A 80 17.46 2.39 6.17
CA PRO A 80 16.59 2.97 7.21
C PRO A 80 16.22 4.43 6.99
N GLY A 81 17.16 5.25 6.51
CA GLY A 81 16.93 6.66 6.17
C GLY A 81 15.96 6.84 5.00
N ASN A 82 16.10 6.01 3.97
CA ASN A 82 15.22 6.02 2.79
C ASN A 82 13.83 5.50 3.17
N ALA A 83 13.76 4.38 3.90
CA ALA A 83 12.51 3.78 4.34
C ALA A 83 11.66 4.77 5.15
N ARG A 84 12.26 5.52 6.09
CA ARG A 84 11.55 6.55 6.87
C ARG A 84 10.97 7.65 6.00
N LYS A 85 11.70 8.12 4.98
CA LYS A 85 11.21 9.14 4.04
C LYS A 85 10.06 8.60 3.19
N ARG A 86 10.21 7.38 2.67
CA ARG A 86 9.15 6.73 1.86
C ARG A 86 7.89 6.47 2.68
N TYR A 87 8.04 6.00 3.91
CA TYR A 87 6.90 5.80 4.81
C TYR A 87 6.12 7.09 5.07
N LYS A 88 6.82 8.21 5.27
CA LYS A 88 6.16 9.51 5.40
C LYS A 88 5.34 9.87 4.16
N VAL A 89 5.91 9.71 2.97
CA VAL A 89 5.19 9.92 1.70
C VAL A 89 3.96 9.02 1.60
N LEU A 90 4.09 7.73 1.96
CA LEU A 90 2.97 6.80 1.97
C LEU A 90 1.83 7.25 2.91
N LEU A 91 2.16 7.78 4.08
CA LEU A 91 1.18 8.34 5.01
C LEU A 91 0.47 9.58 4.44
N GLU A 92 1.20 10.47 3.80
CA GLU A 92 0.65 11.67 3.16
C GLU A 92 -0.33 11.32 2.02
N ARG A 93 -0.09 10.20 1.30
CA ARG A 93 -0.94 9.71 0.21
C ARG A 93 -2.23 9.03 0.66
N GLN A 94 -2.39 8.70 1.94
CA GLN A 94 -3.59 7.99 2.41
C GLN A 94 -4.89 8.73 2.08
N ALA A 95 -4.89 10.06 2.12
CA ALA A 95 -6.05 10.86 1.73
C ALA A 95 -6.41 10.69 0.25
N GLU A 96 -5.41 10.64 -0.63
CA GLU A 96 -5.57 10.37 -2.06
C GLU A 96 -6.18 8.98 -2.31
N PHE A 97 -5.73 7.96 -1.56
CA PHE A 97 -6.23 6.59 -1.70
C PHE A 97 -7.69 6.47 -1.23
N ILE A 98 -8.06 7.18 -0.16
CA ILE A 98 -9.46 7.25 0.31
C ILE A 98 -10.31 7.96 -0.75
N GLU A 99 -9.87 9.08 -1.29
CA GLU A 99 -10.58 9.80 -2.35
C GLU A 99 -10.75 8.94 -3.61
N ALA A 100 -9.70 8.23 -4.02
CA ALA A 100 -9.76 7.29 -5.13
C ALA A 100 -10.77 6.17 -4.89
N SER A 101 -10.88 5.66 -3.67
CA SER A 101 -11.87 4.67 -3.27
C SER A 101 -13.29 5.23 -3.25
N GLU A 102 -13.49 6.45 -2.75
CA GLU A 102 -14.78 7.13 -2.71
C GLU A 102 -15.34 7.42 -4.11
N ASN A 103 -14.45 7.69 -5.08
CA ASN A 103 -14.81 7.96 -6.47
C ASN A 103 -14.75 6.71 -7.38
N SER A 104 -14.48 5.55 -6.81
CA SER A 104 -14.34 4.31 -7.56
C SER A 104 -15.68 3.81 -8.10
N SER A 105 -15.70 3.38 -9.37
CA SER A 105 -16.84 2.66 -9.95
C SER A 105 -17.08 1.28 -9.33
N TYR A 106 -16.08 0.74 -8.61
CA TYR A 106 -16.18 -0.53 -7.90
C TYR A 106 -16.84 -0.41 -6.53
N ASN A 107 -16.96 0.81 -5.99
CA ASN A 107 -17.69 1.12 -4.77
C ASN A 107 -18.99 1.82 -5.12
N LYS A 108 -20.12 1.28 -4.67
CA LYS A 108 -21.41 1.81 -5.05
C LYS A 108 -22.38 1.81 -3.89
N TYR A 109 -22.87 2.98 -3.51
CA TYR A 109 -24.04 3.11 -2.66
C TYR A 109 -25.30 3.03 -3.51
N THR A 110 -26.22 2.15 -3.12
CA THR A 110 -27.56 2.02 -3.70
C THR A 110 -28.55 2.21 -2.57
N ASP A 111 -29.42 3.19 -2.68
CA ASP A 111 -30.44 3.44 -1.68
C ASP A 111 -31.54 2.39 -1.74
N GLY A 112 -32.23 2.19 -0.61
CA GLY A 112 -33.37 1.30 -0.47
C GLY A 112 -34.42 1.91 0.46
N PRO A 113 -35.72 1.60 0.27
CA PRO A 113 -36.80 2.20 1.06
C PRO A 113 -36.82 1.77 2.53
N ASN A 114 -36.28 0.59 2.85
CA ASN A 114 -36.29 0.02 4.21
C ASN A 114 -34.97 0.36 4.93
N LYS A 115 -35.01 1.32 5.83
CA LYS A 115 -33.85 1.81 6.58
C LYS A 115 -33.55 1.04 7.88
N LYS A 116 -34.33 0.01 8.19
CA LYS A 116 -34.07 -0.82 9.39
C LYS A 116 -32.74 -1.54 9.31
N LEU A 117 -32.27 -1.87 8.10
CA LEU A 117 -31.02 -2.57 7.86
C LEU A 117 -30.26 -1.90 6.73
N GLY A 118 -29.00 -1.54 6.96
CA GLY A 118 -28.03 -1.18 5.91
C GLY A 118 -27.09 -2.35 5.66
N ILE A 119 -26.74 -2.61 4.42
CA ILE A 119 -25.90 -3.77 4.05
C ILE A 119 -24.60 -3.27 3.44
N ILE A 120 -23.47 -3.69 4.02
CA ILE A 120 -22.14 -3.54 3.43
C ILE A 120 -21.77 -4.87 2.80
N ALA A 121 -21.58 -4.91 1.49
CA ALA A 121 -21.28 -6.12 0.73
C ALA A 121 -19.92 -6.02 0.04
N CYS A 122 -18.94 -6.82 0.49
CA CYS A 122 -17.56 -6.79 0.03
C CYS A 122 -17.29 -7.89 -1.00
N GLY A 123 -16.74 -7.51 -2.16
CA GLY A 123 -16.37 -8.46 -3.20
C GLY A 123 -17.49 -9.43 -3.55
N ILE A 124 -17.21 -10.73 -3.50
CA ILE A 124 -18.19 -11.77 -3.84
C ILE A 124 -19.45 -11.75 -2.96
N GLY A 125 -19.38 -11.19 -1.73
CA GLY A 125 -20.53 -11.01 -0.88
C GLY A 125 -21.63 -10.17 -1.53
N TYR A 126 -21.26 -9.22 -2.37
CA TYR A 126 -22.22 -8.45 -3.16
C TYR A 126 -22.97 -9.34 -4.18
N ASN A 127 -22.24 -10.22 -4.86
CA ASN A 127 -22.86 -11.13 -5.83
C ASN A 127 -23.88 -12.07 -5.14
N TYR A 128 -23.50 -12.63 -4.00
CA TYR A 128 -24.41 -13.47 -3.21
C TYR A 128 -25.64 -12.72 -2.69
N LEU A 129 -25.47 -11.44 -2.33
CA LEU A 129 -26.62 -10.61 -1.97
C LEU A 129 -27.58 -10.46 -3.16
N MET A 130 -27.05 -10.11 -4.33
CA MET A 130 -27.86 -9.86 -5.52
C MET A 130 -28.55 -11.12 -6.05
N GLU A 131 -27.99 -12.31 -5.85
CA GLU A 131 -28.66 -13.57 -6.14
C GLU A 131 -29.94 -13.78 -5.32
N ASN A 132 -30.00 -13.21 -4.11
CA ASN A 132 -31.19 -13.24 -3.26
C ASN A 132 -32.19 -12.10 -3.54
N TYR A 133 -31.76 -11.08 -4.29
CA TYR A 133 -32.57 -9.90 -4.63
C TYR A 133 -32.46 -9.58 -6.14
N PRO A 134 -32.95 -10.49 -7.02
CA PRO A 134 -32.81 -10.33 -8.45
C PRO A 134 -33.52 -9.06 -9.00
N ASP A 135 -34.60 -8.65 -8.34
CA ASP A 135 -35.41 -7.47 -8.71
C ASP A 135 -34.96 -6.19 -7.96
N GLY A 136 -33.86 -6.26 -7.22
CA GLY A 136 -33.32 -5.16 -6.41
C GLY A 136 -33.54 -5.34 -4.91
N CYS A 137 -32.59 -4.86 -4.11
CA CYS A 137 -32.63 -4.97 -2.65
C CYS A 137 -33.48 -3.84 -2.04
N GLU A 138 -34.39 -4.17 -1.13
CA GLU A 138 -35.19 -3.18 -0.42
C GLU A 138 -34.39 -2.36 0.60
N TYR A 139 -33.24 -2.86 1.04
CA TYR A 139 -32.36 -2.20 1.97
C TYR A 139 -31.30 -1.33 1.25
N PRO A 140 -30.82 -0.26 1.88
CA PRO A 140 -29.61 0.43 1.41
C PRO A 140 -28.41 -0.51 1.38
N VAL A 141 -27.69 -0.52 0.26
CA VAL A 141 -26.52 -1.38 0.06
C VAL A 141 -25.29 -0.53 -0.29
N LEU A 142 -24.20 -0.72 0.45
CA LEU A 142 -22.89 -0.25 0.08
C LEU A 142 -22.07 -1.44 -0.43
N LYS A 143 -21.88 -1.51 -1.74
CA LYS A 143 -20.91 -2.42 -2.36
C LYS A 143 -19.50 -1.88 -2.16
N ILE A 144 -18.57 -2.74 -1.74
CA ILE A 144 -17.14 -2.43 -1.60
C ILE A 144 -16.33 -3.39 -2.48
N GLY A 145 -15.65 -2.83 -3.48
CA GLY A 145 -14.71 -3.54 -4.37
C GLY A 145 -13.33 -2.89 -4.41
N GLN A 146 -13.18 -1.69 -3.81
CA GLN A 146 -11.90 -0.99 -3.69
C GLN A 146 -11.69 -0.45 -2.29
N TYR A 147 -10.47 -0.59 -1.78
CA TYR A 147 -10.01 -0.10 -0.48
C TYR A 147 -8.89 0.95 -0.65
N PRO A 148 -8.65 1.83 0.35
CA PRO A 148 -9.26 1.87 1.69
C PRO A 148 -10.78 2.04 1.67
N LEU A 149 -11.43 1.82 2.83
CA LEU A 149 -12.90 1.92 2.90
C LEU A 149 -13.39 3.30 2.42
N PRO A 150 -14.45 3.36 1.57
CA PRO A 150 -15.01 4.61 1.07
C PRO A 150 -15.78 5.32 2.18
N LYS A 151 -15.10 6.23 2.87
CA LYS A 151 -15.54 6.81 4.14
C LYS A 151 -16.88 7.57 4.03
N LYS A 152 -17.08 8.34 2.96
CA LYS A 152 -18.32 9.12 2.76
C LYS A 152 -19.53 8.21 2.62
N GLN A 153 -19.45 7.20 1.74
CA GLN A 153 -20.55 6.26 1.53
C GLN A 153 -20.82 5.42 2.77
N LEU A 154 -19.74 5.06 3.50
CA LEU A 154 -19.85 4.32 4.74
C LEU A 154 -20.59 5.12 5.81
N LEU A 155 -20.23 6.38 6.03
CA LEU A 155 -20.91 7.26 6.97
C LEU A 155 -22.36 7.48 6.57
N GLN A 156 -22.63 7.72 5.29
CA GLN A 156 -24.00 7.85 4.76
C GLN A 156 -24.85 6.64 5.13
N LEU A 157 -24.33 5.41 4.96
CA LEU A 157 -25.06 4.18 5.29
C LEU A 157 -25.33 4.09 6.80
N VAL A 158 -24.28 4.30 7.62
CA VAL A 158 -24.36 4.19 9.09
C VAL A 158 -25.30 5.23 9.70
N GLU A 159 -25.33 6.46 9.15
CA GLU A 159 -26.22 7.53 9.62
C GLU A 159 -27.69 7.34 9.18
N THR A 160 -27.90 6.58 8.10
CA THR A 160 -29.23 6.41 7.50
C THR A 160 -29.97 5.18 8.05
N CYS A 161 -29.27 4.16 8.53
CA CYS A 161 -29.83 2.87 8.89
C CYS A 161 -29.71 2.58 10.39
N ASP A 162 -30.72 1.88 10.94
CA ASP A 162 -30.76 1.50 12.36
C ASP A 162 -29.71 0.45 12.71
N GLU A 163 -29.50 -0.52 11.82
CA GLU A 163 -28.54 -1.61 11.97
C GLU A 163 -27.70 -1.80 10.71
N ILE A 164 -26.51 -2.34 10.86
CA ILE A 164 -25.59 -2.61 9.73
C ILE A 164 -25.22 -4.08 9.70
N LEU A 165 -25.48 -4.71 8.55
CA LEU A 165 -25.02 -6.07 8.23
C LEU A 165 -23.80 -5.97 7.33
N VAL A 166 -22.70 -6.65 7.71
CA VAL A 166 -21.49 -6.73 6.89
C VAL A 166 -21.39 -8.12 6.25
N LEU A 167 -21.40 -8.17 4.93
CA LEU A 167 -21.21 -9.37 4.11
C LEU A 167 -19.80 -9.35 3.54
N GLU A 168 -18.90 -10.06 4.19
CA GLU A 168 -17.49 -10.17 3.79
C GLU A 168 -17.01 -11.63 3.86
N ASP A 169 -16.39 -12.11 2.79
CA ASP A 169 -15.83 -13.45 2.75
C ASP A 169 -14.49 -13.51 3.50
N GLY A 170 -14.31 -14.51 4.33
CA GLY A 170 -13.12 -14.70 5.16
C GLY A 170 -13.25 -14.08 6.55
N GLN A 171 -12.15 -13.59 7.10
CA GLN A 171 -12.14 -12.99 8.44
C GLN A 171 -12.80 -11.60 8.45
N PRO A 172 -13.48 -11.23 9.55
CA PRO A 172 -14.16 -9.95 9.68
C PRO A 172 -13.15 -8.81 9.75
N PHE A 173 -12.95 -8.14 8.63
CA PHE A 173 -12.09 -6.98 8.49
C PHE A 173 -12.89 -5.67 8.62
N VAL A 174 -13.90 -5.51 7.77
CA VAL A 174 -14.75 -4.31 7.77
C VAL A 174 -15.56 -4.22 9.07
N GLU A 175 -16.14 -5.33 9.51
CA GLU A 175 -16.87 -5.38 10.76
C GLU A 175 -16.00 -4.98 11.97
N LYS A 176 -14.74 -5.42 12.03
CA LYS A 176 -13.82 -5.02 13.10
C LYS A 176 -13.47 -3.55 13.05
N GLN A 177 -13.30 -2.98 11.86
CA GLN A 177 -13.04 -1.53 11.72
C GLN A 177 -14.25 -0.70 12.17
N LEU A 178 -15.47 -1.15 11.89
CA LEU A 178 -16.70 -0.45 12.30
C LEU A 178 -16.95 -0.55 13.81
N LYS A 179 -16.82 -1.75 14.37
CA LYS A 179 -17.10 -1.98 15.81
C LYS A 179 -16.00 -1.42 16.69
N GLY A 180 -14.74 -1.47 16.23
CA GLY A 180 -13.61 -1.26 17.11
C GLY A 180 -13.56 -2.31 18.23
N TYR A 181 -12.56 -2.21 19.12
CA TYR A 181 -12.39 -3.15 20.22
C TYR A 181 -13.24 -2.80 21.45
N LEU A 182 -13.54 -1.51 21.64
CA LEU A 182 -14.26 -1.00 22.82
C LEU A 182 -15.72 -0.65 22.53
N GLY A 183 -16.20 -0.86 21.31
CA GLY A 183 -17.55 -0.51 20.90
C GLY A 183 -17.75 0.98 20.61
N ILE A 184 -18.97 1.34 20.24
CA ILE A 184 -19.33 2.74 19.89
C ILE A 184 -19.49 3.57 21.17
N GLY A 185 -18.92 4.78 21.19
CA GLY A 185 -19.11 5.78 22.24
C GLY A 185 -17.90 6.05 23.13
N VAL A 186 -16.86 5.21 23.08
CA VAL A 186 -15.62 5.50 23.81
C VAL A 186 -14.69 6.34 22.95
N LYS A 187 -14.30 7.52 23.45
CA LYS A 187 -13.31 8.37 22.77
C LYS A 187 -11.91 7.82 23.02
N VAL A 188 -11.30 7.27 21.97
CA VAL A 188 -9.93 6.76 21.99
C VAL A 188 -9.01 7.79 21.35
N LYS A 189 -7.92 8.14 22.02
CA LYS A 189 -6.87 9.02 21.52
C LYS A 189 -5.61 8.22 21.23
N GLY A 190 -4.87 8.61 20.19
CA GLY A 190 -3.64 7.92 19.82
C GLY A 190 -3.07 8.42 18.50
N ARG A 191 -2.54 7.51 17.69
CA ARG A 191 -1.98 7.86 16.38
C ARG A 191 -3.04 8.15 15.32
N LEU A 192 -4.23 7.52 15.41
CA LEU A 192 -5.28 7.65 14.40
C LEU A 192 -6.03 8.98 14.50
N ASP A 193 -6.15 9.56 15.68
CA ASP A 193 -6.80 10.87 15.88
C ASP A 193 -5.80 12.04 15.84
N GLY A 194 -4.49 11.74 15.62
CA GLY A 194 -3.45 12.74 15.52
C GLY A 194 -2.87 13.22 16.87
N THR A 195 -3.33 12.68 18.01
CA THR A 195 -2.76 13.00 19.34
C THR A 195 -1.27 12.62 19.40
N LEU A 196 -0.91 11.52 18.75
CA LEU A 196 0.48 11.09 18.53
C LEU A 196 0.77 11.07 17.03
N SER A 197 1.97 11.49 16.62
CA SER A 197 2.40 11.38 15.22
C SER A 197 2.40 9.92 14.74
N GLN A 198 1.91 9.66 13.54
CA GLN A 198 1.97 8.33 12.92
C GLN A 198 3.39 7.95 12.50
N ASP A 199 4.23 8.93 12.21
CA ASP A 199 5.61 8.75 11.80
C ASP A 199 6.60 8.93 12.96
N GLY A 200 7.83 8.43 12.75
CA GLY A 200 8.95 8.54 13.67
C GLY A 200 8.78 7.75 14.97
N GLU A 201 9.82 7.80 15.79
CA GLU A 201 9.86 7.09 17.08
C GLU A 201 8.99 7.79 18.12
N LEU A 202 8.38 6.99 19.01
CA LEU A 202 7.80 7.50 20.23
C LEU A 202 8.94 7.87 21.20
N ASN A 203 8.86 9.06 21.79
CA ASN A 203 9.84 9.54 22.76
C ASN A 203 9.14 10.25 23.94
N PRO A 204 9.87 10.52 25.04
CA PRO A 204 9.29 11.15 26.23
C PRO A 204 8.60 12.49 25.95
N ASP A 205 9.12 13.29 25.02
CA ASP A 205 8.56 14.60 24.69
C ASP A 205 7.21 14.48 23.95
N LYS A 206 7.09 13.51 23.05
CA LYS A 206 5.82 13.18 22.37
C LYS A 206 4.76 12.71 23.39
N VAL A 207 5.19 11.90 24.36
CA VAL A 207 4.32 11.43 25.45
C VAL A 207 3.90 12.60 26.33
N ALA A 208 4.82 13.48 26.74
CA ALA A 208 4.50 14.66 27.56
C ALA A 208 3.43 15.52 26.90
N ARG A 209 3.58 15.83 25.61
CA ARG A 209 2.57 16.58 24.83
C ARG A 209 1.22 15.88 24.78
N ALA A 210 1.21 14.56 24.55
CA ALA A 210 -0.03 13.79 24.48
C ALA A 210 -0.83 13.76 25.80
N VAL A 211 -0.14 13.83 26.94
CA VAL A 211 -0.76 13.90 28.28
C VAL A 211 -0.91 15.34 28.79
N GLY A 212 -0.68 16.35 27.95
CA GLY A 212 -0.85 17.77 28.30
C GLY A 212 0.22 18.31 29.24
N LYS A 213 1.41 17.71 29.29
CA LYS A 213 2.53 18.24 30.07
C LYS A 213 3.42 19.11 29.19
N GLU A 214 3.99 20.16 29.82
CA GLU A 214 4.97 20.99 29.14
C GLU A 214 6.26 20.21 28.84
N ASN A 215 6.81 20.42 27.68
CA ASN A 215 8.10 19.88 27.28
C ASN A 215 9.20 20.58 28.09
N LYS A 216 9.93 19.83 28.92
CA LYS A 216 11.02 20.38 29.73
C LYS A 216 12.37 20.36 29.03
N SER A 217 12.49 19.79 27.85
CA SER A 217 13.78 19.55 27.19
C SER A 217 13.74 19.82 25.70
N GLU A 218 13.73 21.09 25.31
CA GLU A 218 14.26 21.47 23.99
C GLU A 218 15.78 21.65 24.08
N PHE A 219 16.49 20.56 24.39
CA PHE A 219 17.92 20.56 24.15
C PHE A 219 18.13 20.35 22.66
N GLY A 220 18.60 21.39 21.95
CA GLY A 220 19.10 21.26 20.61
C GLY A 220 20.21 20.20 20.53
N ILE A 221 20.41 19.58 19.40
CA ILE A 221 21.53 18.67 19.16
C ILE A 221 22.82 19.49 19.37
N PRO A 222 23.67 19.15 20.35
CA PRO A 222 24.93 19.88 20.52
C PRO A 222 25.75 19.88 19.22
N SER A 223 26.38 20.98 18.89
CA SER A 223 27.21 21.13 17.70
C SER A 223 28.41 20.16 17.65
N LEU A 224 28.74 19.54 18.77
CA LEU A 224 29.78 18.52 18.90
C LEU A 224 29.34 17.16 18.32
N ILE A 225 28.04 16.93 18.10
CA ILE A 225 27.49 15.67 17.56
C ILE A 225 27.51 15.74 16.05
N GLU A 226 28.44 15.00 15.43
CA GLU A 226 28.47 14.80 14.00
C GLU A 226 27.64 13.58 13.59
N MET A 227 26.89 13.73 12.50
CA MET A 227 26.17 12.63 11.87
C MET A 227 27.15 11.61 11.30
N ARG A 228 27.00 10.36 11.71
CA ARG A 228 27.82 9.23 11.20
C ARG A 228 26.93 8.32 10.36
N PRO A 229 26.77 8.58 9.06
CA PRO A 229 26.02 7.68 8.19
C PRO A 229 26.72 6.32 8.13
N PRO A 230 25.95 5.21 8.05
CA PRO A 230 26.55 3.89 7.89
C PRO A 230 27.39 3.84 6.60
N ALA A 231 28.58 3.27 6.70
CA ALA A 231 29.52 3.11 5.60
C ALA A 231 30.19 1.74 5.67
N LEU A 232 30.72 1.27 4.53
CA LEU A 232 31.54 0.06 4.50
C LEU A 232 32.83 0.29 5.29
N CYS A 233 33.19 -0.69 6.11
CA CYS A 233 34.39 -0.62 6.97
C CYS A 233 35.68 -0.42 6.14
N GLU A 234 36.70 0.14 6.75
CA GLU A 234 38.04 0.18 6.15
C GLU A 234 38.58 -1.25 6.01
N GLY A 235 39.23 -1.56 4.88
CA GLY A 235 39.75 -2.88 4.58
C GLY A 235 38.65 -3.94 4.26
N CYS A 236 37.42 -3.52 4.10
CA CYS A 236 36.33 -4.43 3.73
C CYS A 236 36.43 -4.83 2.25
N GLY A 237 36.40 -6.14 1.95
CA GLY A 237 36.45 -6.65 0.56
C GLY A 237 35.30 -6.17 -0.33
N HIS A 238 34.15 -5.76 0.26
CA HIS A 238 33.09 -5.13 -0.51
C HIS A 238 33.52 -3.78 -1.12
N ARG A 239 34.44 -3.06 -0.49
CA ARG A 239 34.98 -1.81 -1.07
C ARG A 239 35.78 -2.08 -2.33
N ASP A 240 36.63 -3.11 -2.31
CA ASP A 240 37.44 -3.49 -3.46
C ASP A 240 36.52 -3.98 -4.61
N MET A 241 35.54 -4.81 -4.28
CA MET A 241 34.55 -5.28 -5.25
C MET A 241 33.80 -4.11 -5.89
N TYR A 242 33.27 -3.16 -5.12
CA TYR A 242 32.54 -2.02 -5.66
C TYR A 242 33.43 -1.05 -6.43
N THR A 243 34.67 -0.87 -6.03
CA THR A 243 35.64 -0.08 -6.79
C THR A 243 35.82 -0.66 -8.18
N THR A 244 36.08 -1.97 -8.26
CA THR A 244 36.26 -2.67 -9.55
C THR A 244 34.97 -2.70 -10.35
N LEU A 245 33.83 -3.05 -9.73
CA LEU A 245 32.53 -3.11 -10.40
C LEU A 245 32.15 -1.78 -11.03
N THR A 246 32.23 -0.69 -10.27
CA THR A 246 31.85 0.64 -10.77
C THR A 246 32.76 1.12 -11.89
N GLN A 247 34.03 0.77 -11.85
CA GLN A 247 34.98 1.06 -12.94
C GLN A 247 34.59 0.33 -14.22
N VAL A 248 34.42 -1.01 -14.15
CA VAL A 248 34.08 -1.85 -15.34
C VAL A 248 32.73 -1.41 -15.92
N LEU A 249 31.72 -1.20 -15.06
CA LEU A 249 30.38 -0.81 -15.52
C LEU A 249 30.40 0.55 -16.21
N LYS A 250 31.19 1.52 -15.72
CA LYS A 250 31.32 2.83 -16.34
C LYS A 250 32.02 2.76 -17.70
N GLU A 251 33.02 1.91 -17.83
CA GLU A 251 33.84 1.80 -19.04
C GLU A 251 33.15 0.97 -20.15
N GLU A 252 32.50 -0.16 -19.76
CA GLU A 252 32.01 -1.14 -20.72
C GLU A 252 30.46 -1.18 -20.82
N TYR A 253 29.74 -0.77 -19.74
CA TYR A 253 28.27 -0.90 -19.65
C TYR A 253 27.59 0.40 -19.15
N PRO A 254 27.61 1.48 -19.92
CA PRO A 254 27.18 2.81 -19.45
C PRO A 254 25.68 2.88 -19.08
N THR A 255 24.85 1.96 -19.57
CA THR A 255 23.40 1.90 -19.31
C THR A 255 22.97 0.81 -18.33
N HIS A 256 23.93 0.24 -17.58
CA HIS A 256 23.70 -0.85 -16.64
C HIS A 256 22.71 -0.52 -15.50
N LYS A 257 22.17 -1.56 -14.92
CA LYS A 257 21.44 -1.51 -13.65
C LYS A 257 21.94 -2.58 -12.70
N VAL A 258 22.16 -2.22 -11.43
CA VAL A 258 22.68 -3.12 -10.41
C VAL A 258 21.59 -3.40 -9.37
N PHE A 259 21.20 -4.64 -9.24
CA PHE A 259 20.26 -5.12 -8.23
C PHE A 259 21.06 -5.74 -7.08
N SER A 260 20.67 -5.45 -5.85
CA SER A 260 21.38 -5.91 -4.66
C SER A 260 20.40 -6.47 -3.62
N ASP A 261 20.96 -7.23 -2.70
CA ASP A 261 20.26 -7.79 -1.55
C ASP A 261 20.52 -6.97 -0.29
N ILE A 262 19.84 -7.31 0.83
CA ILE A 262 20.10 -6.73 2.14
C ILE A 262 21.30 -7.41 2.80
N GLY A 263 22.31 -6.63 3.09
CA GLY A 263 23.55 -7.03 3.79
C GLY A 263 24.50 -5.85 3.92
N CYS A 264 25.73 -6.07 4.38
CA CYS A 264 26.74 -5.01 4.43
C CYS A 264 26.99 -4.40 3.04
N TYR A 265 26.88 -5.21 2.01
CA TYR A 265 27.01 -4.76 0.61
C TYR A 265 25.91 -3.78 0.16
N THR A 266 24.75 -3.71 0.85
CA THR A 266 23.76 -2.66 0.58
C THR A 266 24.35 -1.25 0.73
N LEU A 267 25.38 -1.09 1.57
CA LEU A 267 26.07 0.19 1.77
C LEU A 267 26.84 0.66 0.53
N GLY A 268 27.03 -0.19 -0.48
CA GLY A 268 27.48 0.21 -1.81
C GLY A 268 26.53 1.18 -2.54
N ALA A 269 25.31 1.35 -2.04
CA ALA A 269 24.38 2.39 -2.48
C ALA A 269 24.84 3.82 -2.13
N ASN A 270 25.69 3.97 -1.13
CA ASN A 270 26.19 5.26 -0.67
C ASN A 270 27.48 5.67 -1.38
N ALA A 271 27.80 6.96 -1.26
CA ALA A 271 29.10 7.45 -1.70
C ALA A 271 30.26 6.73 -0.99
N PRO A 272 31.38 6.52 -1.66
CA PRO A 272 31.76 7.00 -3.00
C PRO A 272 31.23 6.13 -4.16
N PHE A 273 30.68 4.94 -3.88
CA PHE A 273 30.36 3.95 -4.92
C PHE A 273 29.10 4.30 -5.70
N ASN A 274 27.99 4.59 -5.03
CA ASN A 274 26.67 4.82 -5.64
C ASN A 274 26.32 3.72 -6.65
N ALA A 275 26.67 2.46 -6.33
CA ALA A 275 26.75 1.35 -7.27
C ALA A 275 25.44 0.59 -7.44
N ILE A 276 24.43 0.86 -6.61
CA ILE A 276 23.21 0.06 -6.51
C ILE A 276 22.00 0.86 -6.97
N ASN A 277 21.17 0.26 -7.83
CA ASN A 277 19.93 0.86 -8.32
C ASN A 277 18.68 0.39 -7.57
N SER A 278 18.71 -0.83 -7.02
CA SER A 278 17.59 -1.39 -6.25
C SER A 278 18.09 -2.39 -5.21
N CYS A 279 17.43 -2.39 -4.04
CA CYS A 279 17.69 -3.35 -2.97
C CYS A 279 16.41 -3.49 -2.12
N VAL A 280 15.93 -4.71 -1.91
CA VAL A 280 14.68 -4.99 -1.16
C VAL A 280 14.92 -5.90 0.03
N ASP A 281 15.23 -7.19 -0.19
CA ASP A 281 15.38 -8.19 0.86
C ASP A 281 16.61 -9.09 0.60
N MET A 282 16.73 -10.17 1.36
CA MET A 282 17.83 -11.13 1.21
C MET A 282 17.48 -12.13 0.10
N GLY A 283 18.24 -12.12 -1.01
CA GLY A 283 18.07 -13.00 -2.16
C GLY A 283 17.20 -12.45 -3.29
N ALA A 284 16.60 -11.26 -3.14
CA ALA A 284 15.75 -10.66 -4.16
C ALA A 284 16.51 -10.17 -5.40
N SER A 285 17.82 -9.91 -5.31
CA SER A 285 18.62 -9.40 -6.43
C SER A 285 18.54 -10.28 -7.67
N ILE A 286 18.55 -11.60 -7.50
CA ILE A 286 18.50 -12.58 -8.60
C ILE A 286 17.16 -12.48 -9.35
N THR A 287 16.06 -12.48 -8.61
CA THR A 287 14.71 -12.42 -9.20
C THR A 287 14.40 -11.05 -9.78
N MET A 288 14.87 -9.97 -9.14
CA MET A 288 14.74 -8.60 -9.67
C MET A 288 15.52 -8.44 -10.98
N ALA A 289 16.77 -8.91 -11.06
CA ALA A 289 17.56 -8.88 -12.30
C ALA A 289 16.90 -9.68 -13.41
N LYS A 290 16.37 -10.87 -13.10
CA LYS A 290 15.64 -11.69 -14.07
C LYS A 290 14.38 -10.99 -14.55
N GLY A 291 13.57 -10.42 -13.64
CA GLY A 291 12.37 -9.68 -14.01
C GLY A 291 12.65 -8.45 -14.86
N ALA A 292 13.72 -7.71 -14.56
CA ALA A 292 14.16 -6.57 -15.37
C ALA A 292 14.59 -6.99 -16.78
N SER A 293 15.34 -8.10 -16.86
CA SER A 293 15.75 -8.66 -18.16
C SER A 293 14.55 -9.11 -19.01
N ASP A 294 13.55 -9.75 -18.39
CA ASP A 294 12.34 -10.21 -19.09
C ASP A 294 11.42 -9.03 -19.50
N GLY A 295 11.43 -7.96 -18.74
CA GLY A 295 10.59 -6.77 -18.97
C GLY A 295 11.08 -5.83 -20.06
N GLY A 296 12.28 -6.01 -20.58
CA GLY A 296 12.74 -5.33 -21.79
C GLY A 296 13.80 -4.23 -21.69
N PRO A 297 14.04 -3.51 -20.58
CA PRO A 297 15.30 -2.81 -20.49
C PRO A 297 16.39 -3.84 -20.21
N HIS A 298 17.14 -4.20 -21.23
CA HIS A 298 18.33 -5.03 -21.03
C HIS A 298 19.26 -4.34 -20.05
N PRO A 299 19.64 -5.03 -18.95
CA PRO A 299 20.61 -4.50 -18.03
C PRO A 299 21.96 -4.30 -18.69
#